data_24e674dde5d441b953ef37424eea255a
#
_entry.id   24e674dde5d441b953ef37424eea255a
#
_cell.length_a   1.000
_cell.length_b   1.000
_cell.length_c   1.000
_cell.angle_alpha   90.00
_cell.angle_beta   90.00
_cell.angle_gamma   90.00
#
_symmetry.space_group_name_H-M   'P 1'
#
loop_
_entity.id
_entity.type
_entity.pdbx_description
1 polymer ?
#
loop_
_entity_poly.entity_id
_entity_poly.type
_entity_poly.pdbx_seq_one_letter_code
_entity_poly.pdbx_strand_id
1 'polypeptide(L)'
;MPRSYELLPIGDNAPEEVNAVIEIPRGSSNKYEYDREHGIFRLDRPLYSPLFYPFDYGWIAGTMSADGDPLDVLVIGSHPTFCGCVVTCRPLGVLLMRDEKGADEKILARVAHDPRYSGVRTLAHLPTHVLREVEHFCLLYTSPSPRDRQKSRMPSSA
;
A
#
# COMPACT_ATOMS: atom_id res chain seq x y z
N MET A 1 5.23 -3.11 27.32
CA MET A 1 3.96 -2.55 26.86
C MET A 1 3.64 -3.04 25.48
N PRO A 2 2.40 -3.50 25.23
CA PRO A 2 2.01 -3.85 23.87
C PRO A 2 1.99 -2.59 23.00
N ARG A 3 2.34 -2.77 21.75
CA ARG A 3 2.38 -1.67 20.81
C ARG A 3 1.01 -1.47 20.18
N SER A 4 0.58 -0.21 20.10
CA SER A 4 -0.76 0.10 19.64
C SER A 4 -1.05 -0.38 18.21
N TYR A 5 -0.07 -0.32 17.31
CA TYR A 5 -0.29 -0.76 15.93
C TYR A 5 -0.52 -2.26 15.80
N GLU A 6 0.15 -3.05 16.63
CA GLU A 6 0.01 -4.52 16.61
C GLU A 6 -1.33 -4.97 17.19
N LEU A 7 -1.93 -4.16 18.02
CA LEU A 7 -3.23 -4.43 18.62
C LEU A 7 -4.40 -3.90 17.80
N LEU A 8 -4.11 -3.12 16.76
CA LEU A 8 -5.16 -2.51 15.94
C LEU A 8 -5.92 -3.60 15.17
N PRO A 9 -7.25 -3.68 15.32
CA PRO A 9 -8.05 -4.65 14.58
C PRO A 9 -8.23 -4.24 13.14
N ILE A 10 -8.64 -5.19 12.30
CA ILE A 10 -8.93 -4.93 10.89
C ILE A 10 -10.06 -3.91 10.72
N GLY A 11 -11.00 -3.87 11.63
CA GLY A 11 -12.14 -2.97 11.59
C GLY A 11 -13.45 -3.72 11.65
N ASP A 12 -14.48 -3.07 12.20
CA ASP A 12 -15.78 -3.70 12.47
C ASP A 12 -16.56 -3.99 11.19
N ASN A 13 -16.30 -3.25 10.12
CA ASN A 13 -17.03 -3.38 8.85
C ASN A 13 -16.22 -4.12 7.77
N ALA A 14 -15.18 -4.86 8.16
CA ALA A 14 -14.40 -5.62 7.19
C ALA A 14 -15.28 -6.68 6.49
N PRO A 15 -15.04 -6.96 5.20
CA PRO A 15 -14.00 -6.40 4.35
C PRO A 15 -14.36 -5.11 3.60
N GLU A 16 -15.55 -4.57 3.81
CA GLU A 16 -16.03 -3.39 3.10
C GLU A 16 -15.21 -2.15 3.45
N GLU A 17 -14.86 -2.03 4.73
CA GLU A 17 -13.98 -0.98 5.24
C GLU A 17 -12.99 -1.62 6.18
N VAL A 18 -11.71 -1.23 6.06
CA VAL A 18 -10.64 -1.78 6.86
C VAL A 18 -9.72 -0.67 7.36
N ASN A 19 -9.00 -0.94 8.43
CA ASN A 19 -8.00 -0.02 8.95
C ASN A 19 -6.66 -0.27 8.28
N ALA A 20 -6.06 0.78 7.77
CA ALA A 20 -4.70 0.74 7.22
C ALA A 20 -3.78 1.60 8.06
N VAL A 21 -2.57 1.13 8.28
CA VAL A 21 -1.51 1.91 8.92
C VAL A 21 -0.57 2.38 7.82
N ILE A 22 -0.39 3.68 7.71
CA ILE A 22 0.44 4.26 6.65
C ILE A 22 1.89 4.29 7.11
N GLU A 23 2.77 3.65 6.34
CA GLU A 23 4.21 3.73 6.55
C GLU A 23 4.81 4.88 5.77
N ILE A 24 4.37 5.06 4.53
CA ILE A 24 4.98 6.01 3.60
C ILE A 24 3.88 6.88 3.01
N PRO A 25 3.89 8.19 3.30
CA PRO A 25 2.85 9.05 2.75
C PRO A 25 3.10 9.37 1.27
N ARG A 26 2.01 9.68 0.59
CA ARG A 26 2.03 10.15 -0.81
C ARG A 26 3.00 11.31 -0.97
N GLY A 27 3.79 11.25 -2.03
CA GLY A 27 4.76 12.30 -2.37
C GLY A 27 6.11 12.11 -1.69
N SER A 28 6.26 11.12 -0.82
CA SER A 28 7.53 10.85 -0.15
C SER A 28 8.56 10.28 -1.13
N SER A 29 9.78 10.81 -1.06
CA SER A 29 10.94 10.24 -1.72
C SER A 29 11.81 9.44 -0.74
N ASN A 30 11.31 9.22 0.46
CA ASN A 30 11.94 8.36 1.45
C ASN A 30 11.10 7.10 1.64
N LYS A 31 11.78 5.97 1.83
CA LYS A 31 11.13 4.75 2.27
C LYS A 31 11.24 4.64 3.78
N TYR A 32 10.11 4.61 4.46
CA TYR A 32 10.04 4.37 5.89
C TYR A 32 9.58 2.95 6.15
N GLU A 33 9.99 2.39 7.27
CA GLU A 33 9.67 1.03 7.64
C GLU A 33 9.32 0.96 9.12
N TYR A 34 8.27 0.20 9.43
CA TYR A 34 7.86 0.00 10.81
C TYR A 34 8.78 -1.03 11.48
N ASP A 35 9.40 -0.61 12.57
CA ASP A 35 10.23 -1.47 13.41
C ASP A 35 9.36 -2.07 14.52
N ARG A 36 8.96 -3.32 14.34
CA ARG A 36 8.08 -3.99 15.31
C ARG A 36 8.72 -4.19 16.66
N GLU A 37 10.03 -4.40 16.68
CA GLU A 37 10.73 -4.64 17.93
C GLU A 37 10.65 -3.41 18.84
N HIS A 38 10.79 -2.22 18.26
CA HIS A 38 10.81 -0.97 19.01
C HIS A 38 9.50 -0.19 18.94
N GLY A 39 8.58 -0.56 18.06
CA GLY A 39 7.30 0.13 17.91
C GLY A 39 7.42 1.52 17.32
N ILE A 40 8.38 1.73 16.43
CA ILE A 40 8.66 3.02 15.80
C ILE A 40 8.77 2.87 14.28
N PHE A 41 8.70 4.00 13.60
CA PHE A 41 8.99 4.07 12.17
C PHE A 41 10.41 4.57 11.97
N ARG A 42 11.15 3.91 11.09
CA ARG A 42 12.53 4.26 10.77
C ARG A 42 12.64 4.65 9.31
N LEU A 43 13.54 5.58 9.02
CA LEU A 43 13.95 5.82 7.66
C LEU A 43 14.81 4.66 7.19
N ASP A 44 14.32 3.89 6.23
CA ASP A 44 15.08 2.80 5.63
C ASP A 44 16.11 3.38 4.65
N ARG A 45 15.63 4.13 3.66
CA ARG A 45 16.51 4.76 2.68
C ARG A 45 15.75 5.80 1.86
N PRO A 46 16.47 6.80 1.29
CA PRO A 46 15.87 7.60 0.23
C PRO A 46 15.67 6.75 -1.02
N LEU A 47 14.67 7.10 -1.83
CA LEU A 47 14.41 6.40 -3.07
C LEU A 47 15.53 6.64 -4.07
N TYR A 48 15.78 5.64 -4.91
CA TYR A 48 16.97 5.61 -5.77
C TYR A 48 16.97 6.65 -6.89
N SER A 49 15.84 7.11 -7.34
CA SER A 49 15.74 8.08 -8.44
C SER A 49 14.75 9.18 -8.05
N PRO A 50 14.53 10.21 -8.89
CA PRO A 50 13.57 11.26 -8.55
C PRO A 50 12.12 10.77 -8.56
N LEU A 51 11.88 9.57 -8.04
CA LEU A 51 10.58 9.00 -7.89
C LEU A 51 10.03 9.28 -6.51
N PHE A 52 8.72 9.23 -6.39
CA PHE A 52 8.03 9.40 -5.11
C PHE A 52 6.84 8.46 -5.09
N TYR A 53 6.36 8.16 -3.91
CA TYR A 53 5.18 7.31 -3.75
C TYR A 53 3.95 8.04 -4.30
N PRO A 54 3.22 7.43 -5.25
CA PRO A 54 2.08 8.11 -5.87
C PRO A 54 0.85 8.18 -4.97
N PHE A 55 0.77 7.31 -3.96
CA PHE A 55 -0.31 7.25 -2.99
C PHE A 55 0.24 6.82 -1.65
N ASP A 56 -0.55 6.98 -0.59
CA ASP A 56 -0.15 6.49 0.72
C ASP A 56 0.05 4.98 0.67
N TYR A 57 1.10 4.50 1.31
CA TYR A 57 1.48 3.09 1.31
C TYR A 57 1.62 2.59 2.73
N GLY A 58 1.09 1.39 3.01
CA GLY A 58 1.21 0.81 4.33
C GLY A 58 0.71 -0.62 4.36
N TRP A 59 0.12 -1.02 5.48
CA TRP A 59 -0.43 -2.36 5.65
C TRP A 59 -1.84 -2.32 6.22
N ILE A 60 -2.58 -3.39 6.01
CA ILE A 60 -3.93 -3.53 6.56
C ILE A 60 -3.80 -4.21 7.92
N ALA A 61 -4.34 -3.56 8.95
CA ALA A 61 -4.31 -4.05 10.31
C ALA A 61 -5.04 -5.40 10.41
N GLY A 62 -4.54 -6.26 11.29
CA GLY A 62 -5.19 -7.53 11.56
C GLY A 62 -5.14 -8.56 10.44
N THR A 63 -4.25 -8.39 9.46
CA THR A 63 -4.10 -9.31 8.33
C THR A 63 -2.76 -9.99 8.36
N MET A 64 -2.66 -11.10 7.61
CA MET A 64 -1.41 -11.83 7.42
C MET A 64 -1.43 -12.43 6.02
N SER A 65 -0.37 -12.15 5.26
CA SER A 65 -0.19 -12.76 3.94
C SER A 65 0.58 -14.07 4.05
N ALA A 66 0.79 -14.73 2.90
CA ALA A 66 1.46 -16.02 2.87
C ALA A 66 2.91 -15.97 3.39
N ASP A 67 3.56 -14.82 3.33
CA ASP A 67 4.92 -14.61 3.80
C ASP A 67 5.02 -14.31 5.30
N GLY A 68 3.89 -14.26 6.00
CA GLY A 68 3.84 -13.97 7.43
C GLY A 68 3.75 -12.50 7.79
N ASP A 69 3.81 -11.62 6.80
CA ASP A 69 3.66 -10.18 7.01
C ASP A 69 2.21 -9.75 6.77
N PRO A 70 1.78 -8.60 7.30
CA PRO A 70 0.46 -8.05 6.96
C PRO A 70 0.34 -7.77 5.46
N LEU A 71 -0.89 -7.69 4.97
CA LEU A 71 -1.14 -7.35 3.58
C LEU A 71 -0.77 -5.90 3.31
N ASP A 72 0.01 -5.68 2.26
CA ASP A 72 0.35 -4.34 1.80
C ASP A 72 -0.84 -3.65 1.15
N VAL A 73 -0.93 -2.35 1.32
CA VAL A 73 -2.01 -1.55 0.76
C VAL A 73 -1.50 -0.22 0.22
N LEU A 74 -2.05 0.18 -0.93
CA LEU A 74 -1.93 1.53 -1.46
C LEU A 74 -3.27 2.21 -1.28
N VAL A 75 -3.29 3.37 -0.64
CA VAL A 75 -4.52 4.08 -0.30
C VAL A 75 -4.62 5.37 -1.09
N ILE A 76 -5.64 5.43 -1.94
CA ILE A 76 -5.93 6.59 -2.78
C ILE A 76 -6.80 7.56 -1.99
N GLY A 77 -6.40 8.82 -1.96
CA GLY A 77 -7.16 9.87 -1.28
C GLY A 77 -6.87 11.24 -1.87
N SER A 78 -7.60 12.24 -1.41
CA SER A 78 -7.47 13.62 -1.90
C SER A 78 -6.14 14.26 -1.49
N HIS A 79 -5.65 13.91 -0.31
CA HIS A 79 -4.47 14.53 0.28
C HIS A 79 -3.57 13.46 0.91
N PRO A 80 -2.27 13.71 0.99
CA PRO A 80 -1.39 12.79 1.73
C PRO A 80 -1.72 12.80 3.21
N THR A 81 -1.54 11.64 3.84
CA THR A 81 -1.58 11.53 5.29
C THR A 81 -0.14 11.66 5.85
N PHE A 82 0.17 10.97 6.91
CA PHE A 82 1.51 11.03 7.50
C PHE A 82 1.94 9.63 7.94
N CYS A 83 3.23 9.44 8.09
CA CYS A 83 3.79 8.18 8.56
C CYS A 83 3.26 7.86 9.95
N GLY A 84 2.61 6.71 10.09
CA GLY A 84 1.97 6.27 11.33
C GLY A 84 0.48 6.58 11.43
N CYS A 85 -0.09 7.24 10.43
CA CYS A 85 -1.53 7.54 10.42
C CYS A 85 -2.34 6.26 10.21
N VAL A 86 -3.44 6.13 10.93
CA VAL A 86 -4.40 5.07 10.72
C VAL A 86 -5.55 5.61 9.90
N VAL A 87 -5.82 4.98 8.77
CA VAL A 87 -6.83 5.42 7.81
C VAL A 87 -7.86 4.31 7.64
N THR A 88 -9.13 4.65 7.78
CA THR A 88 -10.19 3.74 7.37
C THR A 88 -10.32 3.82 5.85
N CYS A 89 -10.15 2.71 5.17
CA CYS A 89 -10.16 2.67 3.73
C CYS A 89 -11.09 1.59 3.20
N ARG A 90 -11.52 1.76 1.96
CA ARG A 90 -12.37 0.80 1.25
C ARG A 90 -11.53 0.08 0.21
N PRO A 91 -11.34 -1.24 0.34
CA PRO A 91 -10.64 -2.00 -0.70
C PRO A 91 -11.38 -1.94 -2.02
N LEU A 92 -10.62 -1.77 -3.10
CA LEU A 92 -11.16 -1.70 -4.46
C LEU A 92 -10.75 -2.92 -5.29
N GLY A 93 -9.57 -3.45 -5.01
CA GLY A 93 -9.05 -4.59 -5.76
C GLY A 93 -7.66 -4.96 -5.31
N VAL A 94 -7.06 -5.88 -6.02
CA VAL A 94 -5.74 -6.40 -5.68
C VAL A 94 -4.84 -6.36 -6.91
N LEU A 95 -3.59 -5.97 -6.68
CA LEU A 95 -2.53 -6.06 -7.68
C LEU A 95 -1.76 -7.34 -7.42
N LEU A 96 -1.78 -8.23 -8.38
CA LEU A 96 -1.06 -9.49 -8.30
C LEU A 96 0.27 -9.32 -8.99
N MET A 97 1.35 -9.48 -8.25
CA MET A 97 2.70 -9.35 -8.71
C MET A 97 3.46 -10.64 -8.44
N ARG A 98 4.50 -10.89 -9.21
CA ARG A 98 5.33 -12.05 -8.99
C ARG A 98 6.78 -11.67 -9.21
N ASP A 99 7.63 -11.99 -8.25
CA ASP A 99 9.06 -11.79 -8.32
C ASP A 99 9.79 -13.10 -8.02
N GLU A 100 11.10 -13.02 -7.83
CA GLU A 100 11.92 -14.21 -7.54
C GLU A 100 11.55 -14.90 -6.22
N LYS A 101 10.94 -14.15 -5.31
CA LYS A 101 10.51 -14.67 -4.01
C LYS A 101 9.13 -15.30 -4.04
N GLY A 102 8.42 -15.16 -5.18
CA GLY A 102 7.10 -15.71 -5.36
C GLY A 102 6.03 -14.63 -5.57
N ALA A 103 4.79 -14.98 -5.23
CA ALA A 103 3.66 -14.07 -5.39
C ALA A 103 3.71 -12.94 -4.36
N ASP A 104 3.43 -11.73 -4.82
CA ASP A 104 3.30 -10.54 -3.98
C ASP A 104 1.97 -9.88 -4.32
N GLU A 105 1.15 -9.65 -3.32
CA GLU A 105 -0.16 -9.07 -3.48
C GLU A 105 -0.23 -7.73 -2.77
N LYS A 106 -0.73 -6.72 -3.48
CA LYS A 106 -0.94 -5.39 -2.90
C LYS A 106 -2.39 -5.00 -3.07
N ILE A 107 -3.03 -4.64 -1.97
CA ILE A 107 -4.41 -4.18 -2.00
C ILE A 107 -4.42 -2.73 -2.47
N LEU A 108 -5.35 -2.41 -3.37
CA LEU A 108 -5.62 -1.05 -3.77
C LEU A 108 -6.92 -0.61 -3.09
N ALA A 109 -6.85 0.48 -2.35
CA ALA A 109 -7.98 0.97 -1.58
C ALA A 109 -8.13 2.48 -1.73
N ARG A 110 -9.26 3.01 -1.31
CA ARG A 110 -9.47 4.45 -1.21
C ARG A 110 -9.84 4.84 0.21
N VAL A 111 -9.57 6.09 0.58
CA VAL A 111 -10.00 6.63 1.86
C VAL A 111 -11.53 6.52 1.94
N ALA A 112 -12.04 5.87 2.98
CA ALA A 112 -13.47 5.52 3.08
C ALA A 112 -14.37 6.75 3.08
N HIS A 113 -13.99 7.79 3.78
CA HIS A 113 -14.83 8.97 4.00
C HIS A 113 -14.37 10.18 3.19
N ASP A 114 -13.63 9.98 2.13
CA ASP A 114 -13.20 11.06 1.24
C ASP A 114 -14.32 11.34 0.23
N PRO A 115 -14.95 12.53 0.29
CA PRO A 115 -16.10 12.82 -0.58
C PRO A 115 -15.74 12.87 -2.06
N ARG A 116 -14.47 13.13 -2.41
CA ARG A 116 -14.06 13.12 -3.83
C ARG A 116 -14.08 11.73 -4.43
N TYR A 117 -14.04 10.71 -3.62
CA TYR A 117 -14.01 9.31 -4.05
C TYR A 117 -15.26 8.53 -3.68
N SER A 118 -16.33 9.20 -3.25
CA SER A 118 -17.54 8.53 -2.78
C SER A 118 -18.19 7.62 -3.82
N GLY A 119 -18.02 7.91 -5.10
CA GLY A 119 -18.53 7.08 -6.18
C GLY A 119 -17.61 5.93 -6.60
N VAL A 120 -16.42 5.85 -6.02
CA VAL A 120 -15.43 4.84 -6.40
C VAL A 120 -15.60 3.62 -5.52
N ARG A 121 -16.15 2.54 -6.07
CA ARG A 121 -16.44 1.30 -5.35
C ARG A 121 -15.64 0.12 -5.86
N THR A 122 -15.11 0.20 -7.07
CA THR A 122 -14.31 -0.85 -7.69
C THR A 122 -13.18 -0.20 -8.48
N LEU A 123 -12.22 -1.03 -8.93
CA LEU A 123 -11.13 -0.56 -9.77
C LEU A 123 -11.63 0.09 -11.06
N ALA A 124 -12.76 -0.38 -11.59
CA ALA A 124 -13.32 0.15 -12.84
C ALA A 124 -13.76 1.61 -12.72
N HIS A 125 -14.00 2.09 -11.52
CA HIS A 125 -14.38 3.49 -11.29
C HIS A 125 -13.19 4.43 -11.25
N LEU A 126 -11.96 3.92 -11.21
CA LEU A 126 -10.75 4.73 -11.22
C LEU A 126 -10.35 5.07 -12.66
N PRO A 127 -9.78 6.27 -12.89
CA PRO A 127 -9.19 6.57 -14.19
C PRO A 127 -8.10 5.55 -14.53
N THR A 128 -8.03 5.15 -15.80
CA THR A 128 -7.02 4.20 -16.26
C THR A 128 -5.61 4.70 -15.97
N HIS A 129 -5.39 6.00 -16.06
CA HIS A 129 -4.08 6.59 -15.79
C HIS A 129 -3.63 6.34 -14.34
N VAL A 130 -4.55 6.39 -13.37
CA VAL A 130 -4.25 6.10 -11.97
C VAL A 130 -3.75 4.66 -11.80
N LEU A 131 -4.42 3.71 -12.45
CA LEU A 131 -4.00 2.31 -12.40
C LEU A 131 -2.61 2.13 -13.02
N ARG A 132 -2.33 2.82 -14.12
CA ARG A 132 -1.02 2.76 -14.75
C ARG A 132 0.08 3.36 -13.89
N GLU A 133 -0.19 4.45 -13.20
CA GLU A 133 0.76 5.04 -12.27
C GLU A 133 1.12 4.06 -11.15
N VAL A 134 0.11 3.41 -10.58
CA VAL A 134 0.31 2.43 -9.51
C VAL A 134 1.12 1.23 -10.02
N GLU A 135 0.75 0.69 -11.18
CA GLU A 135 1.48 -0.43 -11.78
C GLU A 135 2.94 -0.08 -12.03
N HIS A 136 3.17 1.06 -12.64
CA HIS A 136 4.52 1.50 -12.96
C HIS A 136 5.37 1.67 -11.71
N PHE A 137 4.83 2.32 -10.70
CA PHE A 137 5.52 2.53 -9.43
C PHE A 137 5.87 1.18 -8.78
N CYS A 138 4.92 0.27 -8.70
CA CYS A 138 5.14 -1.03 -8.08
C CYS A 138 6.20 -1.85 -8.81
N LEU A 139 6.22 -1.81 -10.14
CA LEU A 139 7.25 -2.50 -10.92
C LEU A 139 8.64 -1.93 -10.64
N LEU A 140 8.75 -0.62 -10.47
CA LEU A 140 10.05 0.01 -10.22
C LEU A 140 10.59 -0.26 -8.82
N TYR A 141 9.70 -0.33 -7.82
CA TYR A 141 10.15 -0.36 -6.43
C TYR A 141 10.08 -1.71 -5.76
N THR A 142 9.35 -2.64 -6.30
CA THR A 142 9.28 -3.99 -5.73
C THR A 142 10.39 -4.88 -6.24
N SER A 143 11.04 -4.50 -7.34
CA SER A 143 12.20 -5.25 -7.87
C SER A 143 13.49 -4.65 -7.35
N PRO A 144 14.34 -5.43 -6.69
CA PRO A 144 15.59 -4.92 -6.11
C PRO A 144 16.65 -4.51 -7.13
N SER A 145 16.53 -4.96 -8.40
CA SER A 145 17.49 -4.64 -9.44
C SER A 145 16.81 -4.51 -10.79
N PRO A 146 17.46 -3.86 -11.79
CA PRO A 146 16.90 -3.80 -13.15
C PRO A 146 16.65 -5.18 -13.76
N ARG A 147 17.51 -6.16 -13.46
CA ARG A 147 17.35 -7.53 -13.95
C ARG A 147 16.07 -8.15 -13.39
N ASP A 148 15.84 -7.97 -12.11
CA ASP A 148 14.65 -8.50 -11.45
C ASP A 148 13.39 -7.81 -11.96
N ARG A 149 13.46 -6.51 -12.24
CA ARG A 149 12.33 -5.78 -12.81
C ARG A 149 11.90 -6.35 -14.17
N GLN A 150 12.83 -6.86 -14.97
CA GLN A 150 12.49 -7.47 -16.24
C GLN A 150 11.72 -8.78 -16.07
N LYS A 151 11.93 -9.47 -14.97
CA LYS A 151 11.24 -10.71 -14.65
C LYS A 151 9.91 -10.51 -13.98
N SER A 152 9.74 -9.40 -13.27
CA SER A 152 8.52 -9.08 -12.56
C SER A 152 7.48 -8.52 -13.52
N ARG A 153 6.27 -9.06 -13.47
CA ARG A 153 5.18 -8.60 -14.32
C ARG A 153 3.90 -8.50 -13.51
N MET A 154 3.15 -7.45 -13.78
CA MET A 154 1.82 -7.29 -13.22
C MET A 154 0.80 -7.85 -14.18
N PRO A 155 -0.24 -8.55 -13.69
CA PRO A 155 -1.34 -8.98 -14.55
C PRO A 155 -2.01 -7.78 -15.22
N SER A 156 -2.29 -7.91 -16.50
CA SER A 156 -2.90 -6.83 -17.28
C SER A 156 -4.38 -6.63 -16.97
N SER A 157 -4.99 -7.57 -16.30
CA SER A 157 -6.42 -7.62 -16.04
C SER A 157 -6.79 -7.11 -14.65
N ALA A 158 -6.01 -6.25 -14.11
CA ALA A 158 -6.30 -5.71 -12.79
C ALA A 158 -7.67 -5.01 -12.76
#